data_c689da35bd09c0075002dd74c5c2e0f8
#
_entry.id   c689da35bd09c0075002dd74c5c2e0f8
#
_cell.length_a   1.000
_cell.length_b   1.000
_cell.length_c   1.000
_cell.angle_alpha   90.00
_cell.angle_beta   90.00
_cell.angle_gamma   90.00
#
_symmetry.space_group_name_H-M   'P 1'
#
loop_
_entity.id
_entity.type
_entity.pdbx_description
1 polymer ?
#
loop_
_entity_poly.entity_id
_entity_poly.type
_entity_poly.pdbx_seq_one_letter_code
_entity_poly.pdbx_strand_id
1 'polypeptide(L)'
;MPSDAYRLFAWAAENHTPLRCRYRGMPREFCPITLGRDEKGEVAHVWMTGGAASGPLPAWRTFRLEHVTGARLAGGEWQSGPSKGGRAPSFEVDYDANRESPYAPAHSLGERRGEPQPGT
;
A
#
# COMPACT_ATOMS: atom_id res chain seq x y z
N MET A 1 -13.92 -9.87 4.25
CA MET A 1 -14.04 -8.39 4.33
C MET A 1 -12.67 -7.76 4.49
N PRO A 2 -12.33 -6.76 3.69
CA PRO A 2 -11.08 -6.05 3.92
C PRO A 2 -11.10 -5.35 5.27
N SER A 3 -9.94 -5.30 5.92
CA SER A 3 -9.79 -4.59 7.18
C SER A 3 -9.87 -3.08 6.95
N ASP A 4 -10.06 -2.34 8.04
CA ASP A 4 -10.06 -0.88 7.97
C ASP A 4 -8.70 -0.37 7.46
N ALA A 5 -7.61 -1.00 7.91
CA ALA A 5 -6.28 -0.62 7.45
C ALA A 5 -6.15 -0.84 5.95
N TYR A 6 -6.62 -1.97 5.44
CA TYR A 6 -6.55 -2.25 4.00
C TYR A 6 -7.34 -1.22 3.21
N ARG A 7 -8.55 -0.88 3.67
CA ARG A 7 -9.36 0.13 2.99
C ARG A 7 -8.69 1.48 2.96
N LEU A 8 -8.05 1.87 4.06
CA LEU A 8 -7.35 3.14 4.09
C LEU A 8 -6.12 3.13 3.19
N PHE A 9 -5.37 2.03 3.19
CA PHE A 9 -4.22 1.88 2.29
C PHE A 9 -4.67 1.98 0.83
N ALA A 10 -5.76 1.30 0.47
CA ALA A 10 -6.27 1.34 -0.89
C ALA A 10 -6.71 2.75 -1.28
N TRP A 11 -7.43 3.42 -0.39
CA TRP A 11 -7.85 4.80 -0.65
C TRP A 11 -6.64 5.72 -0.85
N ALA A 12 -5.64 5.58 0.00
CA ALA A 12 -4.44 6.41 -0.09
C ALA A 12 -3.66 6.15 -1.36
N ALA A 13 -3.57 4.90 -1.78
CA ALA A 13 -2.89 4.55 -3.03
C ALA A 13 -3.62 5.15 -4.23
N GLU A 14 -4.95 5.06 -4.24
CA GLU A 14 -5.73 5.63 -5.34
C GLU A 14 -5.68 7.15 -5.38
N ASN A 15 -5.58 7.78 -4.22
CA ASN A 15 -5.61 9.23 -4.10
C ASN A 15 -4.23 9.85 -3.92
N HIS A 16 -3.19 9.05 -4.06
CA HIS A 16 -1.79 9.49 -3.95
C HIS A 16 -1.57 10.30 -2.68
N THR A 17 -1.96 9.73 -1.55
CA THR A 17 -1.84 10.39 -0.25
C THR A 17 -0.95 9.56 0.67
N PRO A 18 0.14 10.14 1.18
CA PRO A 18 0.99 9.40 2.12
C PRO A 18 0.26 9.08 3.41
N LEU A 19 0.69 8.01 4.06
CA LEU A 19 0.14 7.56 5.33
C LEU A 19 1.21 7.48 6.38
N ARG A 20 0.76 7.44 7.63
CA ARG A 20 1.60 7.09 8.77
C ARG A 20 0.86 6.07 9.62
N CYS A 21 1.61 5.24 10.31
CA CYS A 21 1.03 4.25 11.21
C CYS A 21 2.08 3.78 12.20
N ARG A 22 1.67 2.88 13.09
CA ARG A 22 2.62 2.08 13.85
C ARG A 22 2.61 0.69 13.25
N TYR A 23 3.79 0.23 12.89
CA TYR A 23 3.97 -1.12 12.37
C TYR A 23 4.78 -1.90 13.39
N ARG A 24 4.16 -2.92 13.98
CA ARG A 24 4.73 -3.67 15.10
C ARG A 24 5.17 -2.72 16.22
N GLY A 25 4.35 -1.68 16.46
CA GLY A 25 4.59 -0.71 17.51
C GLY A 25 5.53 0.42 17.17
N MET A 26 6.14 0.42 15.99
CA MET A 26 7.12 1.44 15.60
C MET A 26 6.52 2.41 14.59
N PRO A 27 6.80 3.73 14.72
CA PRO A 27 6.22 4.71 13.79
C PRO A 27 6.80 4.57 12.39
N ARG A 28 5.93 4.70 11.39
CA ARG A 28 6.29 4.58 9.98
C ARG A 28 5.56 5.62 9.16
N GLU A 29 6.25 6.19 8.15
CA GLU A 29 5.65 7.07 7.16
C GLU A 29 5.96 6.50 5.80
N PHE A 30 4.95 6.46 4.91
CA PHE A 30 5.10 5.72 3.66
C PHE A 30 4.00 6.07 2.68
N CYS A 31 4.24 5.66 1.42
CA CYS A 31 3.21 5.72 0.38
C CYS A 31 2.85 4.28 0.04
N PRO A 32 1.60 3.87 0.23
CA PRO A 32 1.20 2.50 -0.15
C PRO A 32 1.09 2.38 -1.66
N ILE A 33 1.76 1.41 -2.24
CA ILE A 33 1.85 1.29 -3.70
C ILE A 33 1.12 0.06 -4.22
N THR A 34 1.45 -1.12 -3.70
CA THR A 34 0.87 -2.37 -4.18
C THR A 34 0.14 -3.06 -3.04
N LEU A 35 -1.10 -3.44 -3.30
CA LEU A 35 -1.95 -4.06 -2.29
C LEU A 35 -2.42 -5.41 -2.76
N GLY A 36 -2.49 -6.36 -1.85
CA GLY A 36 -2.95 -7.68 -2.17
C GLY A 36 -3.06 -8.55 -0.95
N ARG A 37 -3.04 -9.85 -1.18
CA ARG A 37 -3.16 -10.81 -0.10
C ARG A 37 -2.47 -12.11 -0.47
N ASP A 38 -2.07 -12.82 0.55
CA ASP A 38 -1.59 -14.18 0.41
C ASP A 38 -2.37 -15.06 1.39
N GLU A 39 -1.95 -16.30 1.56
CA GLU A 39 -2.68 -17.23 2.41
C GLU A 39 -2.71 -16.81 3.87
N LYS A 40 -1.83 -15.90 4.28
CA LYS A 40 -1.78 -15.41 5.65
C LYS A 40 -2.54 -14.11 5.86
N GLY A 41 -3.03 -13.49 4.78
CA GLY A 41 -3.82 -12.27 4.91
C GLY A 41 -3.36 -11.14 4.02
N GLU A 42 -3.73 -9.94 4.43
CA GLU A 42 -3.51 -8.73 3.64
C GLU A 42 -2.06 -8.27 3.72
N VAL A 43 -1.52 -7.85 2.58
CA VAL A 43 -0.11 -7.46 2.42
C VAL A 43 -0.05 -6.21 1.57
N ALA A 44 0.91 -5.34 1.85
CA ALA A 44 1.16 -4.17 1.03
C ALA A 44 2.65 -3.98 0.81
N HIS A 45 3.02 -3.62 -0.42
CA HIS A 45 4.33 -3.04 -0.68
C HIS A 45 4.19 -1.54 -0.55
N VAL A 46 5.06 -0.93 0.23
CA VAL A 46 5.02 0.51 0.46
C VAL A 46 6.39 1.11 0.16
N TRP A 47 6.36 2.36 -0.28
CA TRP A 47 7.58 3.16 -0.40
C TRP A 47 7.71 3.92 0.90
N MET A 48 8.59 3.45 1.76
CA MET A 48 8.72 4.01 3.11
C MET A 48 9.67 5.20 3.08
N THR A 49 9.18 6.34 3.54
CA THR A 49 9.90 7.61 3.45
C THR A 49 10.39 8.12 4.80
N GLY A 50 9.83 7.62 5.91
CA GLY A 50 10.21 8.11 7.22
C GLY A 50 9.83 7.16 8.32
N GLY A 51 10.24 7.50 9.54
CA GLY A 51 9.95 6.70 10.71
C GLY A 51 11.08 5.74 11.07
N ALA A 52 10.78 4.82 11.96
CA ALA A 52 11.78 3.86 12.44
C ALA A 52 12.01 2.76 11.40
N ALA A 53 13.27 2.55 11.04
CA ALA A 53 13.63 1.53 10.07
C ALA A 53 15.01 0.98 10.41
N SER A 54 15.27 -0.25 9.97
CA SER A 54 16.55 -0.90 10.24
C SER A 54 17.58 -0.57 9.18
N GLY A 55 17.24 0.20 8.17
CA GLY A 55 18.16 0.55 7.09
C GLY A 55 17.86 1.94 6.55
N PRO A 56 18.59 2.33 5.50
CA PRO A 56 18.42 3.68 4.94
C PRO A 56 17.04 3.83 4.29
N LEU A 57 16.53 5.07 4.34
CA LEU A 57 15.28 5.44 3.72
C LEU A 57 15.54 6.53 2.68
N PRO A 58 14.69 6.66 1.66
CA PRO A 58 13.50 5.85 1.42
C PRO A 58 13.84 4.47 0.86
N ALA A 59 12.93 3.52 1.04
CA ALA A 59 13.16 2.17 0.59
C ALA A 59 11.83 1.42 0.46
N TRP A 60 11.84 0.36 -0.36
CA TRP A 60 10.71 -0.55 -0.42
C TRP A 60 10.61 -1.38 0.84
N ARG A 61 9.40 -1.52 1.36
CA ARG A 61 9.14 -2.37 2.52
C ARG A 61 7.85 -3.15 2.27
N THR A 62 7.74 -4.31 2.89
CA THR A 62 6.53 -5.12 2.82
C THR A 62 5.87 -5.07 4.18
N PHE A 63 4.62 -4.65 4.22
CA PHE A 63 3.84 -4.58 5.45
C PHE A 63 2.75 -5.64 5.42
N ARG A 64 2.65 -6.39 6.51
CA ARG A 64 1.49 -7.24 6.75
C ARG A 64 0.49 -6.42 7.53
N LEU A 65 -0.71 -6.28 6.98
CA LEU A 65 -1.68 -5.33 7.55
C LEU A 65 -2.13 -5.70 8.95
N GLU A 66 -2.00 -6.96 9.32
CA GLU A 66 -2.35 -7.39 10.69
C GLU A 66 -1.47 -6.73 11.74
N HIS A 67 -0.30 -6.22 11.36
CA HIS A 67 0.62 -5.58 12.30
C HIS A 67 0.54 -4.05 12.23
N VAL A 68 -0.41 -3.52 11.50
CA VAL A 68 -0.61 -2.06 11.35
C VAL A 68 -1.63 -1.58 12.35
N THR A 69 -1.28 -0.54 13.12
CA THR A 69 -2.22 0.12 14.02
C THR A 69 -2.10 1.63 13.84
N GLY A 70 -3.18 2.34 14.14
CA GLY A 70 -3.17 3.80 14.12
C GLY A 70 -2.88 4.40 12.76
N ALA A 71 -3.29 3.74 11.69
CA ALA A 71 -3.06 4.26 10.35
C ALA A 71 -3.88 5.52 10.12
N ARG A 72 -3.23 6.56 9.56
CA ARG A 72 -3.88 7.84 9.30
C ARG A 72 -3.13 8.58 8.21
N LEU A 73 -3.77 9.61 7.67
CA LEU A 73 -3.15 10.43 6.62
C LEU A 73 -1.94 11.15 7.16
N ALA A 74 -0.89 11.24 6.34
CA ALA A 74 0.31 11.99 6.64
C ALA A 74 0.40 13.16 5.66
N GLY A 75 1.02 14.25 6.11
CA GLY A 75 1.33 15.35 5.20
C GLY A 75 2.52 14.99 4.33
N GLY A 76 2.77 15.83 3.33
CA GLY A 76 3.93 15.66 2.48
C GLY A 76 3.57 15.19 1.09
N GLU A 77 4.59 15.03 0.27
CA GLU A 77 4.42 14.70 -1.12
C GLU A 77 4.33 13.20 -1.34
N TRP A 78 3.47 12.82 -2.29
CA TRP A 78 3.39 11.43 -2.71
C TRP A 78 4.65 11.06 -3.48
N GLN A 79 5.18 9.89 -3.20
CA GLN A 79 6.32 9.32 -3.92
C GLN A 79 5.93 7.92 -4.36
N SER A 80 6.01 7.67 -5.67
CA SER A 80 5.64 6.35 -6.21
C SER A 80 6.74 5.31 -6.05
N GLY A 81 7.94 5.75 -5.70
CA GLY A 81 9.07 4.85 -5.64
C GLY A 81 9.55 4.44 -7.03
N PRO A 82 10.73 3.86 -7.12
CA PRO A 82 11.25 3.39 -8.39
C PRO A 82 10.53 2.11 -8.83
N SER A 83 10.39 1.92 -10.13
CA SER A 83 9.71 0.76 -10.68
C SER A 83 10.56 -0.51 -10.62
N LYS A 84 11.80 -0.40 -10.16
CA LYS A 84 12.73 -1.51 -10.09
C LYS A 84 13.13 -1.75 -8.64
N GLY A 85 13.90 -2.81 -8.42
CA GLY A 85 14.59 -2.98 -7.15
C GLY A 85 13.78 -3.67 -6.06
N GLY A 86 13.43 -4.90 -6.26
CA GLY A 86 12.86 -5.71 -5.20
C GLY A 86 11.38 -5.50 -4.96
N ARG A 87 10.71 -4.88 -5.91
CA ARG A 87 9.29 -4.63 -5.76
C ARG A 87 8.41 -5.80 -6.18
N ALA A 88 9.00 -6.83 -6.76
CA ALA A 88 8.23 -7.97 -7.24
C ALA A 88 7.41 -8.58 -6.08
N PRO A 89 6.08 -8.61 -6.19
CA PRO A 89 5.26 -9.12 -5.10
C PRO A 89 5.29 -10.65 -5.04
N SER A 90 5.24 -11.16 -3.82
CA SER A 90 5.11 -12.59 -3.58
C SER A 90 3.67 -12.92 -3.17
N PHE A 91 2.73 -12.05 -3.49
CA PHE A 91 1.33 -12.19 -3.09
C PHE A 91 0.44 -11.84 -4.27
N GLU A 92 -0.82 -12.21 -4.17
CA GLU A 92 -1.80 -11.89 -5.21
C GLU A 92 -2.12 -10.41 -5.14
N VAL A 93 -1.91 -9.69 -6.26
CA VAL A 93 -2.06 -8.25 -6.30
C VAL A 93 -3.50 -7.87 -6.62
N ASP A 94 -4.11 -7.07 -5.72
CA ASP A 94 -5.43 -6.49 -5.94
C ASP A 94 -5.34 -5.14 -6.62
N TYR A 95 -4.29 -4.38 -6.30
CA TYR A 95 -4.17 -3.01 -6.80
C TYR A 95 -2.71 -2.60 -6.80
N ASP A 96 -2.32 -1.83 -7.82
CA ASP A 96 -1.01 -1.22 -7.88
C ASP A 96 -1.20 0.24 -8.29
N ALA A 97 -0.72 1.16 -7.45
CA ALA A 97 -0.88 2.59 -7.71
C ALA A 97 -0.15 3.01 -8.99
N ASN A 98 0.92 2.32 -9.33
CA ASN A 98 1.61 2.54 -10.59
C ASN A 98 0.98 1.64 -11.65
N ARG A 99 0.06 2.19 -12.39
CA ARG A 99 -0.73 1.40 -13.34
C ARG A 99 0.10 0.86 -14.51
N GLU A 100 1.28 1.41 -14.74
CA GLU A 100 2.17 0.92 -15.78
C GLU A 100 3.09 -0.18 -15.29
N SER A 101 3.00 -0.51 -14.03
CA SER A 101 3.79 -1.58 -13.46
C SER A 101 3.37 -2.93 -14.04
N PRO A 102 4.33 -3.84 -14.30
CA PRO A 102 3.98 -5.19 -14.74
C PRO A 102 3.20 -5.98 -13.70
N TYR A 103 3.13 -5.48 -12.47
CA TYR A 103 2.39 -6.16 -11.40
C TYR A 103 0.97 -5.63 -11.24
N ALA A 104 0.60 -4.59 -11.98
CA ALA A 104 -0.74 -4.05 -11.89
C ALA A 104 -1.75 -5.05 -12.45
N PRO A 105 -2.89 -5.23 -11.76
CA PRO A 105 -3.91 -6.14 -12.28
C PRO A 105 -4.54 -5.59 -13.55
N ALA A 106 -5.22 -6.47 -14.28
CA ALA A 106 -5.80 -6.11 -15.57
C ALA A 106 -6.88 -5.04 -15.45
N HIS A 107 -7.45 -4.85 -14.25
CA HIS A 107 -8.47 -3.84 -14.03
C HIS A 107 -8.19 -3.11 -12.73
N SER A 108 -8.73 -1.90 -12.63
CA SER A 108 -8.49 -1.07 -11.47
C SER A 108 -9.27 -1.57 -10.26
N LEU A 109 -8.85 -1.12 -9.09
CA LEU A 109 -9.54 -1.44 -7.85
C LEU A 109 -10.99 -0.99 -7.88
N GLY A 110 -11.25 0.19 -8.46
CA GLY A 110 -12.61 0.70 -8.59
C GLY A 110 -13.47 -0.18 -9.47
N GLU A 111 -12.92 -0.66 -10.58
CA GLU A 111 -13.65 -1.56 -11.47
C GLU A 111 -13.99 -2.88 -10.78
N ARG A 112 -13.03 -3.36 -10.02
CA ARG A 112 -13.20 -4.62 -9.32
C ARG A 112 -14.32 -4.55 -8.28
N ARG A 113 -14.45 -3.40 -7.66
CA ARG A 113 -15.46 -3.18 -6.64
C ARG A 113 -16.81 -2.88 -7.21
N GLY A 114 -16.80 -2.49 -8.40
CA GLY A 114 -17.85 -2.23 -9.05
C GLY A 114 -18.71 -1.31 -9.19
N GLU A 115 -18.31 -1.68 -8.75
CA GLU A 115 -18.99 -1.53 -8.56
C GLU A 115 -19.49 -0.79 -8.26
N PRO A 116 -19.56 -0.53 -8.17
CA PRO A 116 -20.04 0.13 -7.98
C PRO A 116 -19.96 0.97 -7.85
N GLN A 117 -19.74 1.18 -7.90
CA GLN A 117 -19.60 1.77 -7.74
C GLN A 117 -19.94 2.46 -7.75
N PRO A 118 -20.11 2.87 -7.70
CA PRO A 118 -20.56 3.34 -7.62
C PRO A 118 -21.05 3.58 -7.92
N GLY A 119 -21.17 3.29 -8.06
CA GLY A 119 -21.69 3.25 -8.35
C GLY A 119 -21.89 3.14 -8.82
N THR A 120 -21.90 2.94 -8.90
CA THR A 120 -22.04 2.63 -9.32
C THR A 120 -22.17 2.44 -9.55
#